data_2aab4ed5ac59bb2b39c1019e2687535c
#
_entry.id   2aab4ed5ac59bb2b39c1019e2687535c
#
_cell.length_a   1.000
_cell.length_b   1.000
_cell.length_c   1.000
_cell.angle_alpha   90.00
_cell.angle_beta   90.00
_cell.angle_gamma   90.00
#
_symmetry.space_group_name_H-M   'P 1'
#
loop_
_entity.id
_entity.type
_entity.pdbx_description
1 polymer ?
#
loop_
_entity_poly.entity_id
_entity_poly.type
_entity_poly.pdbx_seq_one_letter_code
_entity_poly.pdbx_strand_id
1 'polypeptide(L)'
;MKIKHLLAVFTVILSVNSAFSQDKKFKVHTVAFYNLENIFDTINDPDTYDEEYTPANGWTKKNYNKKLDNLSRVLIELGTSDVQKNSPVIIGGCEIENRRVLEDLVKHPTLINKGYKIVHFDSPDKRGIDVGFLYQEKHFQPTSYINVPLYVYESESVSDKKDKKEGEETEENVNYDKKT
;
A
#
# COMPACT_ATOMS: atom_id res chain seq x y z
N MET A 1 0.97 -34.13 61.05
CA MET A 1 0.16 -34.05 59.79
C MET A 1 0.62 -35.19 58.90
N LYS A 2 -0.27 -36.11 58.47
CA LYS A 2 0.13 -37.29 57.74
C LYS A 2 0.53 -36.91 56.31
N ILE A 3 1.63 -37.46 55.76
CA ILE A 3 2.20 -37.20 54.42
C ILE A 3 1.13 -37.17 53.31
N LYS A 4 0.07 -38.00 53.44
CA LYS A 4 -1.05 -38.05 52.48
C LYS A 4 -1.84 -36.74 52.39
N HIS A 5 -1.99 -36.02 53.50
CA HIS A 5 -2.69 -34.73 53.49
C HIS A 5 -1.81 -33.62 52.89
N LEU A 6 -0.48 -33.71 53.09
CA LEU A 6 0.43 -32.78 52.47
C LEU A 6 0.47 -32.95 50.95
N LEU A 7 0.47 -34.20 50.46
CA LEU A 7 0.38 -34.50 49.03
C LEU A 7 -0.92 -34.00 48.40
N ALA A 8 -2.05 -34.21 49.08
CA ALA A 8 -3.36 -33.76 48.59
C ALA A 8 -3.42 -32.22 48.48
N VAL A 9 -2.91 -31.50 49.47
CA VAL A 9 -2.83 -30.03 49.45
C VAL A 9 -1.91 -29.55 48.31
N PHE A 10 -0.77 -30.22 48.08
CA PHE A 10 0.14 -29.88 47.00
C PHE A 10 -0.45 -30.11 45.61
N THR A 11 -1.24 -31.19 45.43
CA THR A 11 -1.95 -31.48 44.17
C THR A 11 -3.03 -30.42 43.89
N VAL A 12 -3.78 -29.97 44.92
CA VAL A 12 -4.79 -28.93 44.78
C VAL A 12 -4.14 -27.60 44.41
N ILE A 13 -3.00 -27.23 44.99
CA ILE A 13 -2.28 -25.99 44.67
C ILE A 13 -1.74 -26.03 43.24
N LEU A 14 -1.26 -27.18 42.76
CA LEU A 14 -0.83 -27.34 41.36
C LEU A 14 -1.98 -27.24 40.36
N SER A 15 -3.16 -27.79 40.67
CA SER A 15 -4.33 -27.74 39.78
C SER A 15 -4.93 -26.32 39.66
N VAL A 16 -4.85 -25.51 40.71
CA VAL A 16 -5.35 -24.13 40.67
C VAL A 16 -4.52 -23.26 39.73
N ASN A 17 -3.22 -23.46 39.62
CA ASN A 17 -2.38 -22.71 38.68
C ASN A 17 -2.64 -23.04 37.21
N SER A 18 -3.17 -24.23 36.90
CA SER A 18 -3.52 -24.64 35.55
C SER A 18 -4.87 -24.02 35.06
N ALA A 19 -5.69 -23.52 36.01
CA ALA A 19 -7.01 -22.95 35.68
C ALA A 19 -6.94 -21.49 35.18
N PHE A 20 -5.82 -20.81 35.38
CA PHE A 20 -5.60 -19.50 34.76
C PHE A 20 -5.02 -19.66 33.36
N SER A 21 -5.81 -20.24 32.45
CA SER A 21 -5.57 -20.08 31.04
C SER A 21 -5.69 -18.58 30.71
N GLN A 22 -4.58 -17.95 30.41
CA GLN A 22 -4.61 -16.57 29.95
C GLN A 22 -5.37 -16.56 28.61
N ASP A 23 -6.58 -16.02 28.61
CA ASP A 23 -7.25 -15.64 27.38
C ASP A 23 -6.33 -14.69 26.62
N LYS A 24 -5.59 -15.23 25.65
CA LYS A 24 -4.76 -14.43 24.76
C LYS A 24 -5.71 -13.54 23.94
N LYS A 25 -5.83 -12.29 24.36
CA LYS A 25 -6.57 -11.30 23.59
C LYS A 25 -5.76 -10.98 22.34
N PHE A 26 -6.19 -11.53 21.22
CA PHE A 26 -5.64 -11.16 19.91
C PHE A 26 -6.24 -9.84 19.46
N LYS A 27 -5.41 -8.98 18.88
CA LYS A 27 -5.86 -7.79 18.19
C LYS A 27 -5.66 -8.02 16.69
N VAL A 28 -6.75 -8.02 15.94
CA VAL A 28 -6.74 -8.19 14.50
C VAL A 28 -6.54 -6.82 13.85
N HIS A 29 -5.62 -6.75 12.89
CA HIS A 29 -5.38 -5.58 12.07
C HIS A 29 -5.52 -5.96 10.60
N THR A 30 -6.15 -5.09 9.82
CA THR A 30 -6.24 -5.25 8.36
C THR A 30 -5.03 -4.60 7.71
N VAL A 31 -4.40 -5.32 6.79
CA VAL A 31 -3.43 -4.80 5.81
C VAL A 31 -4.09 -4.93 4.45
N ALA A 32 -4.11 -3.85 3.67
CA ALA A 32 -4.74 -3.81 2.36
C ALA A 32 -3.77 -3.34 1.28
N PHE A 33 -4.05 -3.73 0.05
CA PHE A 33 -3.48 -3.13 -1.16
C PHE A 33 -4.64 -2.76 -2.08
N TYR A 34 -4.61 -1.54 -2.65
CA TYR A 34 -5.68 -1.04 -3.49
C TYR A 34 -5.12 -0.24 -4.67
N ASN A 35 -5.61 -0.50 -5.88
CA ASN A 35 -5.34 0.36 -7.03
C ASN A 35 -6.18 1.63 -6.91
N LEU A 36 -5.53 2.81 -6.88
CA LEU A 36 -6.20 4.10 -6.74
C LEU A 36 -6.74 4.65 -8.07
N GLU A 37 -6.59 3.84 -9.16
CA GLU A 37 -7.18 4.10 -10.48
C GLU A 37 -6.82 5.49 -11.01
N ASN A 38 -5.54 5.80 -11.11
CA ASN A 38 -5.01 7.08 -11.58
C ASN A 38 -5.52 8.27 -10.73
N ILE A 39 -5.04 8.32 -9.47
CA ILE A 39 -5.30 9.48 -8.63
C ILE A 39 -4.35 10.62 -9.03
N PHE A 40 -4.84 11.51 -9.90
CA PHE A 40 -4.14 12.69 -10.38
C PHE A 40 -4.80 13.95 -9.84
N ASP A 41 -4.01 14.97 -9.53
CA ASP A 41 -4.55 16.29 -9.21
C ASP A 41 -4.96 17.05 -10.49
N THR A 42 -4.92 18.35 -10.50
CA THR A 42 -5.34 19.15 -11.67
C THR A 42 -4.22 20.06 -12.19
N ILE A 43 -2.98 19.80 -11.77
CA ILE A 43 -1.81 20.60 -12.09
C ILE A 43 -0.93 19.78 -13.01
N ASN A 44 -0.66 20.27 -14.19
CA ASN A 44 0.24 19.62 -15.14
C ASN A 44 1.66 19.55 -14.61
N ASP A 45 2.24 18.36 -14.60
CA ASP A 45 3.66 18.16 -14.34
C ASP A 45 4.41 18.16 -15.69
N PRO A 46 5.32 19.09 -15.92
CA PRO A 46 5.99 19.22 -17.22
C PRO A 46 6.91 18.04 -17.56
N ASP A 47 7.26 17.21 -16.57
CA ASP A 47 8.18 16.09 -16.73
C ASP A 47 7.48 14.74 -16.96
N THR A 48 6.14 14.73 -16.95
CA THR A 48 5.31 13.53 -17.12
C THR A 48 4.24 13.71 -18.19
N TYR A 49 3.63 12.61 -18.64
CA TYR A 49 2.52 12.62 -19.61
C TYR A 49 1.18 12.59 -18.87
N ASP A 50 0.86 13.68 -18.17
CA ASP A 50 -0.34 13.81 -17.35
C ASP A 50 -1.37 14.83 -17.90
N GLU A 51 -1.18 15.29 -19.14
CA GLU A 51 -2.02 16.34 -19.75
C GLU A 51 -3.52 16.00 -19.71
N GLU A 52 -3.86 14.71 -19.74
CA GLU A 52 -5.27 14.26 -19.66
C GLU A 52 -5.93 14.65 -18.32
N TYR A 53 -5.12 14.82 -17.27
CA TYR A 53 -5.58 15.15 -15.92
C TYR A 53 -5.54 16.66 -15.61
N THR A 54 -5.70 17.48 -16.65
CA THR A 54 -5.72 18.95 -16.52
C THR A 54 -7.11 19.52 -16.77
N PRO A 55 -7.41 20.73 -16.23
CA PRO A 55 -8.67 21.41 -16.49
C PRO A 55 -8.94 21.68 -17.97
N ALA A 56 -7.88 21.89 -18.77
CA ALA A 56 -7.98 22.08 -20.23
C ALA A 56 -8.54 20.83 -20.92
N ASN A 57 -8.29 19.64 -20.39
CA ASN A 57 -8.76 18.36 -20.90
C ASN A 57 -9.97 17.81 -20.11
N GLY A 58 -10.62 18.66 -19.32
CA GLY A 58 -11.87 18.32 -18.61
C GLY A 58 -11.69 17.69 -17.23
N TRP A 59 -10.44 17.45 -16.78
CA TRP A 59 -10.17 17.01 -15.42
C TRP A 59 -10.15 18.21 -14.46
N THR A 60 -11.30 18.52 -13.90
CA THR A 60 -11.50 19.69 -13.06
C THR A 60 -11.30 19.35 -11.58
N LYS A 61 -11.12 20.38 -10.74
CA LYS A 61 -11.08 20.22 -9.28
C LYS A 61 -12.33 19.52 -8.74
N LYS A 62 -13.48 19.66 -9.39
CA LYS A 62 -14.71 18.93 -9.03
C LYS A 62 -14.53 17.42 -9.23
N ASN A 63 -13.91 17.02 -10.34
CA ASN A 63 -13.63 15.60 -10.62
C ASN A 63 -12.64 15.04 -9.61
N TYR A 64 -11.56 15.77 -9.36
CA TYR A 64 -10.54 15.42 -8.39
C TYR A 64 -11.13 15.24 -6.98
N ASN A 65 -11.90 16.21 -6.50
CA ASN A 65 -12.54 16.12 -5.19
C ASN A 65 -13.49 14.92 -5.11
N LYS A 66 -14.29 14.66 -6.19
CA LYS A 66 -15.15 13.47 -6.25
C LYS A 66 -14.34 12.17 -6.20
N LYS A 67 -13.16 12.15 -6.83
CA LYS A 67 -12.23 11.01 -6.75
C LYS A 67 -11.76 10.78 -5.32
N LEU A 68 -11.33 11.84 -4.61
CA LEU A 68 -10.95 11.78 -3.20
C LEU A 68 -12.11 11.31 -2.31
N ASP A 69 -13.32 11.82 -2.52
CA ASP A 69 -14.52 11.38 -1.81
C ASP A 69 -14.78 9.87 -1.97
N ASN A 70 -14.70 9.38 -3.19
CA ASN A 70 -14.94 7.97 -3.49
C ASN A 70 -13.85 7.08 -2.88
N LEU A 71 -12.58 7.41 -3.09
CA LEU A 71 -11.46 6.65 -2.57
C LEU A 71 -11.46 6.62 -1.04
N SER A 72 -11.69 7.75 -0.39
CA SER A 72 -11.71 7.82 1.07
C SER A 72 -12.78 6.92 1.69
N ARG A 73 -13.97 6.82 1.06
CA ARG A 73 -15.04 5.91 1.49
C ARG A 73 -14.66 4.45 1.32
N VAL A 74 -14.04 4.09 0.20
CA VAL A 74 -13.57 2.72 -0.03
C VAL A 74 -12.48 2.35 0.97
N LEU A 75 -11.46 3.20 1.11
CA LEU A 75 -10.30 2.90 1.94
C LEU A 75 -10.64 2.75 3.43
N ILE A 76 -11.65 3.49 3.94
CA ILE A 76 -12.04 3.38 5.35
C ILE A 76 -12.77 2.06 5.64
N GLU A 77 -13.39 1.46 4.63
CA GLU A 77 -14.21 0.25 4.75
C GLU A 77 -13.47 -1.03 4.39
N LEU A 78 -12.28 -0.94 3.76
CA LEU A 78 -11.51 -2.12 3.35
C LEU A 78 -11.27 -3.07 4.53
N GLY A 79 -11.66 -4.34 4.34
CA GLY A 79 -11.48 -5.40 5.34
C GLY A 79 -12.28 -5.22 6.62
N THR A 80 -13.26 -4.33 6.63
CA THR A 80 -14.21 -4.23 7.74
C THR A 80 -15.26 -5.34 7.68
N SER A 81 -15.72 -5.76 8.84
CA SER A 81 -16.76 -6.79 9.00
C SER A 81 -17.50 -6.57 10.31
N ASP A 82 -18.44 -7.45 10.63
CA ASP A 82 -19.15 -7.41 11.91
C ASP A 82 -18.24 -7.52 13.14
N VAL A 83 -17.12 -8.23 13.00
CA VAL A 83 -16.13 -8.45 14.07
C VAL A 83 -14.92 -7.52 14.00
N GLN A 84 -14.66 -6.92 12.84
CA GLN A 84 -13.55 -5.99 12.60
C GLN A 84 -14.09 -4.67 12.05
N LYS A 85 -14.22 -3.66 12.89
CA LYS A 85 -14.81 -2.34 12.55
C LYS A 85 -13.77 -1.28 12.18
N ASN A 86 -12.47 -1.60 12.29
CA ASN A 86 -11.43 -0.62 12.05
C ASN A 86 -11.01 -0.61 10.58
N SER A 87 -10.71 0.57 10.06
CA SER A 87 -10.05 0.71 8.77
C SER A 87 -8.69 0.01 8.77
N PRO A 88 -8.13 -0.33 7.59
CA PRO A 88 -6.80 -0.91 7.52
C PRO A 88 -5.77 -0.08 8.26
N VAL A 89 -4.85 -0.72 8.95
CA VAL A 89 -3.74 -0.02 9.62
C VAL A 89 -2.58 0.25 8.67
N ILE A 90 -2.54 -0.49 7.56
CA ILE A 90 -1.58 -0.36 6.46
C ILE A 90 -2.36 -0.46 5.15
N ILE A 91 -2.07 0.44 4.21
CA ILE A 91 -2.62 0.44 2.86
C ILE A 91 -1.47 0.69 1.88
N GLY A 92 -1.16 -0.30 1.03
CA GLY A 92 -0.37 -0.08 -0.17
C GLY A 92 -1.26 0.41 -1.29
N GLY A 93 -0.78 1.33 -2.11
CA GLY A 93 -1.50 1.84 -3.27
C GLY A 93 -0.61 1.94 -4.49
N CYS A 94 -1.23 1.87 -5.67
CA CYS A 94 -0.59 2.13 -6.95
C CYS A 94 -1.46 3.09 -7.78
N GLU A 95 -0.91 3.52 -8.91
CA GLU A 95 -1.50 4.53 -9.80
C GLU A 95 -1.71 5.87 -9.09
N ILE A 96 -0.64 6.33 -8.48
CA ILE A 96 -0.55 7.57 -7.69
C ILE A 96 0.33 8.54 -8.48
N GLU A 97 -0.17 9.72 -8.79
CA GLU A 97 0.60 10.74 -9.48
C GLU A 97 1.80 11.23 -8.68
N ASN A 98 1.57 11.61 -7.43
CA ASN A 98 2.60 12.21 -6.61
C ASN A 98 2.25 12.15 -5.11
N ARG A 99 3.17 12.61 -4.26
CA ARG A 99 2.96 12.68 -2.81
C ARG A 99 1.79 13.58 -2.42
N ARG A 100 1.55 14.68 -3.15
CA ARG A 100 0.52 15.68 -2.83
C ARG A 100 -0.89 15.07 -2.86
N VAL A 101 -1.18 14.24 -3.87
CA VAL A 101 -2.50 13.58 -3.95
C VAL A 101 -2.75 12.65 -2.77
N LEU A 102 -1.70 11.99 -2.25
CA LEU A 102 -1.80 11.19 -1.03
C LEU A 102 -2.01 12.07 0.21
N GLU A 103 -1.37 13.24 0.27
CA GLU A 103 -1.58 14.19 1.36
C GLU A 103 -3.01 14.73 1.40
N ASP A 104 -3.58 15.03 0.23
CA ASP A 104 -4.98 15.44 0.12
C ASP A 104 -5.91 14.30 0.53
N LEU A 105 -5.62 13.08 0.11
CA LEU A 105 -6.40 11.89 0.45
C LEU A 105 -6.41 11.63 1.97
N VAL A 106 -5.25 11.64 2.65
CA VAL A 106 -5.19 11.39 4.09
C VAL A 106 -5.77 12.53 4.94
N LYS A 107 -5.79 13.76 4.40
CA LYS A 107 -6.43 14.94 5.01
C LYS A 107 -7.95 14.98 4.76
N HIS A 108 -8.48 14.12 3.90
CA HIS A 108 -9.92 14.06 3.64
C HIS A 108 -10.71 13.85 4.94
N PRO A 109 -11.86 14.52 5.16
CA PRO A 109 -12.64 14.44 6.40
C PRO A 109 -12.95 13.01 6.86
N THR A 110 -13.13 12.08 5.93
CA THR A 110 -13.36 10.65 6.20
C THR A 110 -12.14 9.95 6.81
N LEU A 111 -10.91 10.34 6.43
CA LEU A 111 -9.67 9.65 6.78
C LEU A 111 -8.82 10.39 7.82
N ILE A 112 -8.97 11.71 7.96
CA ILE A 112 -8.09 12.55 8.78
C ILE A 112 -7.94 12.06 10.23
N ASN A 113 -9.03 11.57 10.83
CA ASN A 113 -9.02 11.06 12.20
C ASN A 113 -8.40 9.66 12.33
N LYS A 114 -7.99 9.03 11.22
CA LYS A 114 -7.30 7.74 11.23
C LYS A 114 -5.80 7.89 11.45
N GLY A 115 -5.24 9.09 11.23
CA GLY A 115 -3.83 9.41 11.47
C GLY A 115 -2.89 8.67 10.53
N TYR A 116 -3.26 8.56 9.24
CA TYR A 116 -2.39 7.98 8.23
C TYR A 116 -1.20 8.88 7.96
N LYS A 117 -0.03 8.27 7.90
CA LYS A 117 1.22 8.82 7.40
C LYS A 117 1.57 8.17 6.07
N ILE A 118 2.47 8.78 5.32
CA ILE A 118 2.77 8.46 3.94
C ILE A 118 4.24 8.09 3.79
N VAL A 119 4.50 6.96 3.12
CA VAL A 119 5.77 6.66 2.46
C VAL A 119 5.50 6.64 0.96
N HIS A 120 6.28 7.38 0.20
CA HIS A 120 6.12 7.54 -1.24
C HIS A 120 7.49 7.77 -1.88
N PHE A 121 7.67 7.19 -3.05
CA PHE A 121 8.84 7.38 -3.90
C PHE A 121 8.37 7.60 -5.33
N ASP A 122 8.99 8.55 -6.00
CA ASP A 122 8.77 8.78 -7.42
C ASP A 122 9.34 7.59 -8.22
N SER A 123 8.59 7.14 -9.20
CA SER A 123 8.97 6.09 -10.13
C SER A 123 9.53 6.68 -11.43
N PRO A 124 10.23 5.88 -12.25
CA PRO A 124 10.66 6.32 -13.57
C PRO A 124 9.55 6.22 -14.64
N ASP A 125 8.31 5.95 -14.28
CA ASP A 125 7.20 5.84 -15.22
C ASP A 125 6.92 7.23 -15.85
N LYS A 126 6.96 7.29 -17.18
CA LYS A 126 6.76 8.54 -17.94
C LYS A 126 5.35 9.13 -17.78
N ARG A 127 4.38 8.33 -17.37
CA ARG A 127 3.02 8.80 -17.07
C ARG A 127 2.93 9.46 -15.70
N GLY A 128 4.02 9.43 -14.91
CA GLY A 128 4.01 9.92 -13.54
C GLY A 128 3.17 9.05 -12.62
N ILE A 129 3.22 7.72 -12.78
CA ILE A 129 2.45 6.80 -11.94
C ILE A 129 3.36 6.13 -10.94
N ASP A 130 3.07 6.32 -9.67
CA ASP A 130 3.86 5.86 -8.54
C ASP A 130 3.16 4.81 -7.71
N VAL A 131 3.90 4.29 -6.74
CA VAL A 131 3.39 3.49 -5.63
C VAL A 131 3.54 4.23 -4.32
N GLY A 132 2.57 4.04 -3.44
CA GLY A 132 2.58 4.68 -2.13
C GLY A 132 2.15 3.72 -1.03
N PHE A 133 2.48 4.11 0.19
CA PHE A 133 2.20 3.33 1.37
C PHE A 133 1.66 4.25 2.47
N LEU A 134 0.46 3.93 2.96
CA LEU A 134 -0.19 4.63 4.07
C LEU A 134 -0.15 3.75 5.31
N TYR A 135 0.20 4.29 6.45
CA TYR A 135 0.21 3.57 7.72
C TYR A 135 -0.35 4.42 8.84
N GLN A 136 -1.06 3.79 9.77
CA GLN A 136 -1.55 4.49 10.96
C GLN A 136 -0.42 4.61 12.00
N GLU A 137 0.03 5.85 12.27
CA GLU A 137 1.14 6.17 13.17
C GLU A 137 0.97 5.59 14.58
N LYS A 138 -0.25 5.48 15.06
CA LYS A 138 -0.55 4.90 16.39
C LYS A 138 -0.23 3.39 16.49
N HIS A 139 -0.03 2.70 15.35
CA HIS A 139 0.22 1.27 15.30
C HIS A 139 1.60 0.92 14.76
N PHE A 140 2.16 1.76 13.87
CA PHE A 140 3.39 1.50 13.16
C PHE A 140 4.25 2.75 13.07
N GLN A 141 5.54 2.55 13.19
CA GLN A 141 6.55 3.57 12.91
C GLN A 141 7.60 2.92 12.01
N PRO A 142 7.80 3.41 10.78
CA PRO A 142 8.87 2.93 9.92
C PRO A 142 10.23 3.20 10.59
N THR A 143 11.09 2.19 10.62
CA THR A 143 12.47 2.31 11.10
C THR A 143 13.42 2.68 9.98
N SER A 144 13.11 2.24 8.75
CA SER A 144 13.83 2.59 7.53
C SER A 144 12.94 2.32 6.31
N TYR A 145 13.21 2.98 5.21
CA TYR A 145 12.61 2.70 3.92
C TYR A 145 13.56 3.11 2.80
N ILE A 146 13.61 2.30 1.76
CA ILE A 146 14.41 2.54 0.56
C ILE A 146 13.63 2.13 -0.67
N ASN A 147 13.94 2.73 -1.80
CA ASN A 147 13.50 2.25 -3.10
C ASN A 147 14.42 1.12 -3.55
N VAL A 148 13.86 -0.07 -3.78
CA VAL A 148 14.62 -1.25 -4.22
C VAL A 148 14.47 -1.37 -5.73
N PRO A 149 15.54 -1.17 -6.53
CA PRO A 149 15.45 -1.25 -7.97
C PRO A 149 15.18 -2.70 -8.42
N LEU A 150 14.29 -2.86 -9.39
CA LEU A 150 14.06 -4.13 -10.07
C LEU A 150 14.94 -4.17 -11.31
N TYR A 151 15.92 -5.10 -11.32
CA TYR A 151 16.73 -5.37 -12.50
C TYR A 151 16.10 -6.52 -13.28
N VAL A 152 15.68 -6.25 -14.51
CA VAL A 152 15.24 -7.29 -15.45
C VAL A 152 16.41 -7.60 -16.36
N TYR A 153 16.90 -8.82 -16.31
CA TYR A 153 17.94 -9.31 -17.20
C TYR A 153 17.25 -10.05 -18.36
N GLU A 154 17.40 -9.53 -19.59
CA GLU A 154 17.04 -10.30 -20.77
C GLU A 154 18.11 -11.40 -20.95
N SER A 155 17.70 -12.65 -20.90
CA SER A 155 18.56 -13.75 -21.34
C SER A 155 18.59 -13.69 -22.87
N GLU A 156 19.75 -13.37 -23.46
CA GLU A 156 19.94 -13.59 -24.89
C GLU A 156 19.69 -15.08 -25.20
N SER A 157 18.53 -15.36 -25.80
CA SER A 157 18.28 -16.68 -26.34
C SER A 157 19.21 -16.90 -27.55
N VAL A 158 20.11 -17.87 -27.44
CA VAL A 158 21.09 -18.25 -28.47
C VAL A 158 20.41 -18.83 -29.74
N SER A 159 19.11 -18.62 -29.96
CA SER A 159 18.34 -19.27 -31.02
C SER A 159 18.01 -18.45 -32.26
N ASP A 160 18.32 -17.14 -32.35
CA ASP A 160 17.88 -16.33 -33.51
C ASP A 160 19.02 -15.78 -34.38
N LYS A 161 19.97 -16.67 -34.77
CA LYS A 161 20.84 -16.44 -35.93
C LYS A 161 20.36 -17.28 -37.11
N LYS A 162 19.09 -17.27 -37.44
CA LYS A 162 18.61 -17.67 -38.79
C LYS A 162 17.30 -16.92 -39.05
N ASP A 163 17.32 -16.22 -40.18
CA ASP A 163 16.20 -15.58 -40.86
C ASP A 163 15.92 -14.11 -40.54
N LYS A 164 16.88 -13.24 -40.89
CA LYS A 164 16.57 -11.89 -41.31
C LYS A 164 16.24 -11.90 -42.80
N LYS A 165 14.96 -11.91 -43.13
CA LYS A 165 14.44 -11.33 -44.39
C LYS A 165 13.07 -10.71 -44.10
N GLU A 166 13.08 -9.39 -44.21
CA GLU A 166 11.98 -8.48 -44.58
C GLU A 166 10.68 -8.47 -43.74
N GLY A 167 10.46 -7.31 -43.07
CA GLY A 167 9.20 -6.88 -42.49
C GLY A 167 9.44 -5.82 -41.41
N GLU A 168 9.54 -4.55 -41.84
CA GLU A 168 9.56 -3.40 -40.94
C GLU A 168 8.24 -3.33 -40.18
N GLU A 169 8.27 -3.42 -38.85
CA GLU A 169 7.39 -2.70 -37.96
C GLU A 169 8.15 -2.42 -36.67
N THR A 170 8.32 -1.14 -36.40
CA THR A 170 9.05 -0.60 -35.28
C THR A 170 8.24 -0.69 -34.02
N GLU A 171 8.51 -1.65 -33.15
CA GLU A 171 8.12 -1.57 -31.75
C GLU A 171 9.21 -0.86 -30.96
N GLU A 172 8.79 0.22 -30.29
CA GLU A 172 9.62 1.11 -29.50
C GLU A 172 10.09 0.41 -28.23
N ASN A 173 11.35 -0.04 -28.22
CA ASN A 173 11.99 -0.62 -27.05
C ASN A 173 12.21 0.45 -25.98
N VAL A 174 11.53 0.32 -24.87
CA VAL A 174 11.75 1.13 -23.66
C VAL A 174 13.11 0.75 -23.07
N ASN A 175 14.09 1.60 -23.31
CA ASN A 175 15.45 1.43 -22.83
C ASN A 175 15.56 2.09 -21.44
N TYR A 176 15.61 1.30 -20.37
CA TYR A 176 15.89 1.80 -19.03
C TYR A 176 17.38 2.05 -18.87
N ASP A 177 17.78 3.30 -19.04
CA ASP A 177 19.17 3.72 -18.91
C ASP A 177 19.66 3.60 -17.45
N LYS A 178 20.82 2.98 -17.31
CA LYS A 178 21.63 2.97 -16.09
C LYS A 178 22.08 4.39 -15.75
N LYS A 179 21.62 4.97 -14.64
CA LYS A 179 22.36 6.01 -13.95
C LYS A 179 22.45 5.68 -12.46
N THR A 180 23.70 5.58 -12.04
CA THR A 180 24.22 5.49 -10.66
C THR A 180 23.76 6.62 -9.79
#